data_13e49fcf057ba314a0fee6b5e58a4353
#
_entry.id   13e49fcf057ba314a0fee6b5e58a4353
#
_cell.length_a   1.000
_cell.length_b   1.000
_cell.length_c   1.000
_cell.angle_alpha   90.00
_cell.angle_beta   90.00
_cell.angle_gamma   90.00
#
_symmetry.space_group_name_H-M   'P 1'
#
loop_
_entity.id
_entity.type
_entity.pdbx_description
1 polymer ?
#
loop_
_entity_poly.entity_id
_entity_poly.type
_entity_poly.pdbx_seq_one_letter_code
_entity_poly.pdbx_strand_id
1 'polypeptide(L)'
;NQEMRSLVAKMKLIPNRAMLEGKRVLFCDDSIVRGTQLRDNVKILYDYGAKEVHMRIACPPLIYSCPFLGFTASKGDLELITRRMIKEIEGDENKDLEKYAATDSPQYQKMVQMIADRFGLTSLKFNTLETLIEAIGLPKCKVCTHCFDGSSCF
;
A
#
# COMPACT_ATOMS: atom_id res chain seq x y z
N ASN A 1 -0.54 10.61 23.28
CA ASN A 1 -1.84 10.01 23.49
C ASN A 1 -2.39 9.63 22.12
N GLN A 2 -2.94 8.41 21.99
CA GLN A 2 -3.43 7.85 20.72
C GLN A 2 -4.64 8.63 20.17
N GLU A 3 -5.49 9.15 21.05
CA GLU A 3 -6.64 9.97 20.67
C GLU A 3 -6.22 11.27 19.98
N MET A 4 -5.18 11.94 20.50
CA MET A 4 -4.64 13.14 19.90
C MET A 4 -4.03 12.88 18.52
N ARG A 5 -3.34 11.74 18.34
CA ARG A 5 -2.80 11.32 17.02
C ARG A 5 -3.92 11.05 16.01
N SER A 6 -4.99 10.38 16.45
CA SER A 6 -6.18 10.15 15.62
C SER A 6 -6.89 11.46 15.24
N LEU A 7 -6.98 12.42 16.17
CA LEU A 7 -7.57 13.72 15.92
C LEU A 7 -6.74 14.52 14.90
N VAL A 8 -5.42 14.58 15.08
CA VAL A 8 -4.49 15.26 14.16
C VAL A 8 -4.51 14.59 12.76
N ALA A 9 -4.61 13.28 12.68
CA ALA A 9 -4.72 12.58 11.41
C ALA A 9 -6.02 12.94 10.67
N LYS A 10 -7.14 13.04 11.38
CA LYS A 10 -8.44 13.49 10.81
C LYS A 10 -8.41 14.94 10.34
N MET A 11 -7.58 15.80 10.94
CA MET A 11 -7.45 17.21 10.53
C MET A 11 -6.63 17.40 9.26
N LYS A 12 -5.89 16.38 8.80
CA LYS A 12 -5.08 16.47 7.57
C LYS A 12 -5.91 16.35 6.29
N LEU A 13 -7.10 15.79 6.36
CA LEU A 13 -7.99 15.62 5.23
C LEU A 13 -9.32 16.30 5.57
N ILE A 14 -9.58 17.43 4.95
CA ILE A 14 -10.85 18.15 5.09
C ILE A 14 -11.66 17.90 3.81
N PRO A 15 -12.52 16.87 3.79
CA PRO A 15 -13.28 16.55 2.60
C PRO A 15 -14.41 17.57 2.38
N ASN A 16 -14.64 17.90 1.11
CA ASN A 16 -15.77 18.73 0.71
C ASN A 16 -16.89 17.86 0.15
N ARG A 17 -18.02 17.78 0.85
CA ARG A 17 -19.18 16.98 0.45
C ARG A 17 -19.65 17.30 -0.97
N ALA A 18 -19.75 18.59 -1.33
CA ALA A 18 -20.21 19.00 -2.66
C ALA A 18 -19.30 18.49 -3.80
N MET A 19 -18.03 18.24 -3.51
CA MET A 19 -17.09 17.67 -4.50
C MET A 19 -17.08 16.13 -4.52
N LEU A 20 -17.54 15.48 -3.46
CA LEU A 20 -17.44 14.01 -3.31
C LEU A 20 -18.76 13.29 -3.55
N GLU A 21 -19.89 13.92 -3.21
CA GLU A 21 -21.20 13.30 -3.25
C GLU A 21 -21.56 12.78 -4.65
N GLY A 22 -21.84 11.47 -4.75
CA GLY A 22 -22.16 10.77 -5.99
C GLY A 22 -20.99 10.61 -6.96
N LYS A 23 -19.76 11.02 -6.60
CA LYS A 23 -18.59 10.98 -7.51
C LYS A 23 -17.82 9.66 -7.38
N ARG A 24 -17.13 9.30 -8.45
CA ARG A 24 -16.06 8.30 -8.45
C ARG A 24 -14.75 9.02 -8.15
N VAL A 25 -14.10 8.63 -7.07
CA VAL A 25 -12.87 9.28 -6.58
C VAL A 25 -11.67 8.44 -6.97
N LEU A 26 -10.68 9.05 -7.62
CA LEU A 26 -9.36 8.47 -7.80
C LEU A 26 -8.42 9.10 -6.77
N PHE A 27 -7.94 8.29 -5.84
CA PHE A 27 -7.00 8.68 -4.79
C PHE A 27 -5.61 8.14 -5.12
N CYS A 28 -4.59 9.01 -5.10
CA CYS A 28 -3.21 8.62 -5.36
C CYS A 28 -2.39 8.79 -4.07
N ASP A 29 -1.50 7.83 -3.81
CA ASP A 29 -0.58 7.87 -2.66
C ASP A 29 0.79 7.34 -3.08
N ASP A 30 1.82 7.60 -2.28
CA ASP A 30 3.18 7.15 -2.56
C ASP A 30 3.37 5.65 -2.26
N SER A 31 2.88 5.19 -1.10
CA SER A 31 3.05 3.80 -0.65
C SER A 31 1.96 3.36 0.34
N ILE A 32 1.76 2.05 0.46
CA ILE A 32 0.97 1.46 1.55
C ILE A 32 1.90 0.59 2.40
N VAL A 33 2.15 1.01 3.63
CA VAL A 33 2.91 0.23 4.62
C VAL A 33 1.95 -0.60 5.47
N ARG A 34 1.28 0.03 6.43
CA ARG A 34 0.36 -0.62 7.38
C ARG A 34 -1.09 -0.58 6.96
N GLY A 35 -1.44 0.41 6.14
CA GLY A 35 -2.80 0.67 5.67
C GLY A 35 -3.75 1.28 6.71
N THR A 36 -3.28 1.64 7.92
CA THR A 36 -4.16 2.16 8.97
C THR A 36 -4.75 3.51 8.58
N GLN A 37 -3.91 4.43 8.09
CA GLN A 37 -4.36 5.75 7.63
C GLN A 37 -5.23 5.64 6.38
N LEU A 38 -4.90 4.72 5.48
CA LEU A 38 -5.67 4.47 4.27
C LEU A 38 -7.11 4.08 4.58
N ARG A 39 -7.32 3.13 5.49
CA ARG A 39 -8.66 2.69 5.90
C ARG A 39 -9.51 3.85 6.40
N ASP A 40 -8.93 4.70 7.24
CA ASP A 40 -9.65 5.84 7.81
C ASP A 40 -9.97 6.88 6.73
N ASN A 41 -9.04 7.14 5.80
CA ASN A 41 -9.25 8.05 4.68
C ASN A 41 -10.35 7.53 3.72
N VAL A 42 -10.32 6.26 3.35
CA VAL A 42 -11.35 5.64 2.49
C VAL A 42 -12.72 5.74 3.13
N LYS A 43 -12.82 5.45 4.44
CA LYS A 43 -14.06 5.60 5.17
C LYS A 43 -14.60 7.03 5.12
N ILE A 44 -13.73 8.03 5.34
CA ILE A 44 -14.11 9.44 5.25
C ILE A 44 -14.67 9.77 3.86
N LEU A 45 -14.06 9.30 2.77
CA LEU A 45 -14.54 9.54 1.43
C LEU A 45 -15.95 9.00 1.21
N TYR A 46 -16.24 7.79 1.67
CA TYR A 46 -17.60 7.22 1.61
C TYR A 46 -18.60 7.94 2.52
N ASP A 47 -18.21 8.32 3.74
CA ASP A 47 -19.05 9.08 4.68
C ASP A 47 -19.46 10.45 4.10
N TYR A 48 -18.64 11.00 3.19
CA TYR A 48 -18.92 12.24 2.45
C TYR A 48 -19.60 12.03 1.10
N GLY A 49 -20.05 10.79 0.83
CA GLY A 49 -20.95 10.49 -0.28
C GLY A 49 -20.25 10.06 -1.57
N ALA A 50 -18.95 9.70 -1.53
CA ALA A 50 -18.30 9.11 -2.69
C ALA A 50 -19.01 7.82 -3.11
N LYS A 51 -19.26 7.64 -4.41
CA LYS A 51 -19.88 6.44 -4.98
C LYS A 51 -18.90 5.29 -5.12
N GLU A 52 -17.68 5.60 -5.54
CA GLU A 52 -16.60 4.66 -5.77
C GLU A 52 -15.29 5.31 -5.32
N VAL A 53 -14.39 4.51 -4.72
CA VAL A 53 -13.04 4.94 -4.35
C VAL A 53 -12.03 4.01 -5.01
N HIS A 54 -11.28 4.56 -5.95
CA HIS A 54 -10.21 3.88 -6.66
C HIS A 54 -8.87 4.39 -6.15
N MET A 55 -7.90 3.49 -5.98
CA MET A 55 -6.58 3.87 -5.48
C MET A 55 -5.46 3.47 -6.43
N ARG A 56 -4.48 4.37 -6.56
CA ARG A 56 -3.26 4.16 -7.35
C ARG A 56 -2.06 4.51 -6.48
N ILE A 57 -1.14 3.57 -6.38
CA ILE A 57 0.06 3.70 -5.57
C ILE A 57 1.26 3.88 -6.48
N ALA A 58 2.08 4.89 -6.19
CA ALA A 58 3.21 5.27 -7.02
C ALA A 58 4.38 4.27 -6.98
N CYS A 59 4.48 3.45 -5.93
CA CYS A 59 5.47 2.38 -5.84
C CYS A 59 4.85 0.98 -5.93
N PRO A 60 5.66 -0.08 -6.17
CA PRO A 60 5.24 -1.47 -6.00
C PRO A 60 4.84 -1.79 -4.54
N PRO A 61 4.13 -2.91 -4.29
CA PRO A 61 3.89 -3.37 -2.92
C PRO A 61 5.21 -3.61 -2.17
N LEU A 62 5.24 -3.20 -0.89
CA LEU A 62 6.38 -3.47 -0.02
C LEU A 62 6.30 -4.93 0.46
N ILE A 63 7.11 -5.81 -0.10
CA ILE A 63 7.14 -7.23 0.22
C ILE A 63 8.20 -7.56 1.27
N TYR A 64 9.34 -6.86 1.23
CA TYR A 64 10.49 -7.12 2.10
C TYR A 64 10.69 -5.94 3.08
N SER A 65 10.98 -6.28 4.34
CA SER A 65 11.28 -5.28 5.36
C SER A 65 12.61 -4.61 5.07
N CYS A 66 12.62 -3.27 5.15
CA CYS A 66 13.85 -2.51 4.95
C CYS A 66 14.72 -2.55 6.21
N PRO A 67 15.99 -2.98 6.13
CA PRO A 67 16.89 -2.97 7.28
C PRO A 67 17.34 -1.56 7.69
N PHE A 68 17.18 -0.57 6.82
CA PHE A 68 17.64 0.81 7.05
C PHE A 68 16.53 1.78 7.43
N LEU A 69 15.33 1.60 6.87
CA LEU A 69 14.18 2.45 7.17
C LEU A 69 13.35 1.85 8.30
N GLY A 70 13.21 2.60 9.39
CA GLY A 70 12.62 2.12 10.64
C GLY A 70 11.11 1.91 10.65
N PHE A 71 10.40 1.85 9.51
CA PHE A 71 8.96 1.64 9.52
C PHE A 71 8.54 0.20 9.88
N THR A 72 9.49 -0.77 9.83
CA THR A 72 9.28 -2.15 10.28
C THR A 72 10.18 -2.55 11.45
N ALA A 73 11.20 -1.77 11.76
CA ALA A 73 12.29 -2.13 12.69
C ALA A 73 11.84 -2.45 14.13
N SER A 74 10.68 -1.98 14.57
CA SER A 74 10.23 -2.16 15.95
C SER A 74 9.22 -3.28 16.17
N LYS A 75 8.58 -3.81 15.11
CA LYS A 75 7.43 -4.72 15.26
C LYS A 75 7.42 -5.91 14.30
N GLY A 76 8.45 -6.09 13.48
CA GLY A 76 8.59 -7.22 12.55
C GLY A 76 7.84 -7.04 11.23
N ASP A 77 7.94 -8.09 10.39
CA ASP A 77 7.43 -8.10 9.01
C ASP A 77 5.91 -7.93 8.91
N LEU A 78 5.16 -8.33 9.93
CA LEU A 78 3.71 -8.19 10.00
C LEU A 78 3.22 -6.73 10.13
N GLU A 79 4.13 -5.76 10.21
CA GLU A 79 3.78 -4.34 10.04
C GLU A 79 3.44 -4.01 8.58
N LEU A 80 3.99 -4.77 7.62
CA LEU A 80 3.62 -4.66 6.22
C LEU A 80 2.24 -5.30 5.99
N ILE A 81 1.33 -4.55 5.37
CA ILE A 81 0.00 -5.07 5.01
C ILE A 81 0.11 -6.28 4.08
N THR A 82 1.07 -6.29 3.18
CA THR A 82 1.38 -7.39 2.26
C THR A 82 1.70 -8.68 3.00
N ARG A 83 2.57 -8.62 4.02
CA ARG A 83 2.95 -9.79 4.83
C ARG A 83 1.76 -10.35 5.64
N ARG A 84 0.87 -9.47 6.10
CA ARG A 84 -0.38 -9.91 6.74
C ARG A 84 -1.28 -10.65 5.76
N MET A 85 -1.39 -10.16 4.51
CA MET A 85 -2.16 -10.87 3.49
C MET A 85 -1.54 -12.19 3.11
N ILE A 86 -0.21 -12.25 2.95
CA ILE A 86 0.51 -13.50 2.68
C ILE A 86 0.26 -14.52 3.81
N LYS A 87 0.37 -14.09 5.05
CA LYS A 87 0.07 -14.96 6.21
C LYS A 87 -1.37 -15.50 6.19
N GLU A 88 -2.33 -14.69 5.82
CA GLU A 88 -3.72 -15.12 5.72
C GLU A 88 -3.97 -16.07 4.55
N ILE A 89 -3.22 -15.93 3.45
CA ILE A 89 -3.34 -16.80 2.26
C ILE A 89 -2.63 -18.14 2.48
N GLU A 90 -1.43 -18.11 3.06
CA GLU A 90 -0.48 -19.23 3.09
C GLU A 90 -0.30 -19.86 4.49
N GLY A 91 -0.74 -19.18 5.55
CA GLY A 91 -0.47 -19.55 6.94
C GLY A 91 0.92 -19.11 7.45
N ASP A 92 1.79 -18.66 6.56
CA ASP A 92 3.17 -18.23 6.83
C ASP A 92 3.45 -16.92 6.07
N GLU A 93 3.88 -15.87 6.79
CA GLU A 93 4.19 -14.57 6.22
C GLU A 93 5.43 -14.53 5.34
N ASN A 94 6.26 -15.57 5.36
CA ASN A 94 7.53 -15.65 4.62
C ASN A 94 7.46 -16.54 3.37
N LYS A 95 6.30 -17.15 3.11
CA LYS A 95 6.17 -18.11 2.03
C LYS A 95 6.08 -17.45 0.66
N ASP A 96 6.83 -17.97 -0.30
CA ASP A 96 6.74 -17.63 -1.74
C ASP A 96 6.81 -16.13 -2.07
N LEU A 97 7.61 -15.37 -1.33
CA LEU A 97 7.65 -13.90 -1.42
C LEU A 97 7.92 -13.37 -2.84
N GLU A 98 8.76 -14.05 -3.60
CA GLU A 98 9.07 -13.72 -4.99
C GLU A 98 7.82 -13.78 -5.89
N LYS A 99 6.87 -14.70 -5.61
CA LYS A 99 5.60 -14.76 -6.36
C LYS A 99 4.70 -13.59 -6.01
N TYR A 100 4.77 -13.10 -4.78
CA TYR A 100 4.03 -11.91 -4.34
C TYR A 100 4.65 -10.59 -4.81
N ALA A 101 5.94 -10.60 -5.19
CA ALA A 101 6.61 -9.47 -5.83
C ALA A 101 6.37 -9.39 -7.34
N ALA A 102 6.06 -10.53 -7.99
CA ALA A 102 5.84 -10.62 -9.44
C ALA A 102 4.42 -10.16 -9.81
N THR A 103 4.31 -9.04 -10.53
CA THR A 103 3.03 -8.34 -10.81
C THR A 103 2.01 -9.17 -11.59
N ASP A 104 2.43 -10.12 -12.40
CA ASP A 104 1.61 -11.01 -13.24
C ASP A 104 1.25 -12.33 -12.54
N SER A 105 1.78 -12.58 -11.36
CA SER A 105 1.47 -13.82 -10.65
C SER A 105 0.05 -13.83 -10.08
N PRO A 106 -0.61 -15.00 -10.02
CA PRO A 106 -1.88 -15.15 -9.34
C PRO A 106 -1.83 -14.78 -7.85
N GLN A 107 -0.69 -15.01 -7.19
CA GLN A 107 -0.45 -14.67 -5.80
C GLN A 107 -0.48 -13.16 -5.57
N TYR A 108 0.23 -12.41 -6.42
CA TYR A 108 0.19 -10.95 -6.40
C TYR A 108 -1.23 -10.42 -6.59
N GLN A 109 -1.95 -10.90 -7.61
CA GLN A 109 -3.31 -10.44 -7.89
C GLN A 109 -4.26 -10.74 -6.72
N LYS A 110 -4.16 -11.92 -6.12
CA LYS A 110 -4.95 -12.29 -4.94
C LYS A 110 -4.63 -11.39 -3.74
N MET A 111 -3.36 -11.12 -3.46
CA MET A 111 -2.94 -10.23 -2.38
C MET A 111 -3.46 -8.81 -2.57
N VAL A 112 -3.32 -8.25 -3.78
CA VAL A 112 -3.81 -6.89 -4.10
C VAL A 112 -5.32 -6.80 -3.95
N GLN A 113 -6.06 -7.81 -4.41
CA GLN A 113 -7.50 -7.86 -4.23
C GLN A 113 -7.90 -7.92 -2.76
N MET A 114 -7.23 -8.74 -1.95
CA MET A 114 -7.50 -8.83 -0.51
C MET A 114 -7.20 -7.50 0.22
N ILE A 115 -6.17 -6.76 -0.20
CA ILE A 115 -5.90 -5.42 0.33
C ILE A 115 -7.03 -4.46 -0.05
N ALA A 116 -7.47 -4.49 -1.31
CA ALA A 116 -8.57 -3.65 -1.78
C ALA A 116 -9.86 -3.91 -0.99
N ASP A 117 -10.24 -5.17 -0.84
CA ASP A 117 -11.44 -5.60 -0.11
C ASP A 117 -11.36 -5.18 1.37
N ARG A 118 -10.20 -5.36 2.01
CA ARG A 118 -9.98 -4.99 3.41
C ARG A 118 -10.18 -3.51 3.69
N PHE A 119 -9.89 -2.65 2.73
CA PHE A 119 -10.05 -1.20 2.85
C PHE A 119 -11.33 -0.67 2.20
N GLY A 120 -12.15 -1.54 1.62
CA GLY A 120 -13.39 -1.15 0.94
C GLY A 120 -13.15 -0.34 -0.34
N LEU A 121 -12.01 -0.57 -1.01
CA LEU A 121 -11.69 0.10 -2.27
C LEU A 121 -12.43 -0.55 -3.43
N THR A 122 -12.96 0.26 -4.33
CA THR A 122 -13.54 -0.22 -5.60
C THR A 122 -12.45 -0.82 -6.50
N SER A 123 -11.25 -0.26 -6.49
CA SER A 123 -10.07 -0.85 -7.12
C SER A 123 -8.77 -0.33 -6.51
N LEU A 124 -7.76 -1.20 -6.48
CA LEU A 124 -6.39 -0.89 -6.08
C LEU A 124 -5.43 -1.33 -7.17
N LYS A 125 -4.48 -0.45 -7.54
CA LYS A 125 -3.34 -0.81 -8.38
C LYS A 125 -2.08 -0.17 -7.85
N PHE A 126 -1.01 -0.93 -7.85
CA PHE A 126 0.34 -0.47 -7.60
C PHE A 126 1.07 -0.22 -8.92
N ASN A 127 2.07 0.63 -8.89
CA ASN A 127 2.98 0.78 -10.00
C ASN A 127 3.91 -0.45 -10.12
N THR A 128 4.52 -0.65 -11.26
CA THR A 128 5.53 -1.71 -11.44
C THR A 128 6.91 -1.21 -11.02
N LEU A 129 7.82 -2.15 -10.72
CA LEU A 129 9.19 -1.79 -10.36
C LEU A 129 9.94 -1.18 -11.54
N GLU A 130 9.70 -1.69 -12.74
CA GLU A 130 10.30 -1.18 -13.99
C GLU A 130 9.92 0.28 -14.22
N THR A 131 8.63 0.59 -14.14
CA THR A 131 8.13 1.97 -14.35
C THR A 131 8.64 2.91 -13.25
N LEU A 132 8.75 2.43 -12.01
CA LEU A 132 9.31 3.22 -10.92
C LEU A 132 10.78 3.58 -11.18
N ILE A 133 11.61 2.60 -11.61
CA ILE A 133 13.02 2.81 -11.93
C ILE A 133 13.17 3.75 -13.13
N GLU A 134 12.35 3.57 -14.17
CA GLU A 134 12.32 4.46 -15.33
C GLU A 134 12.00 5.90 -14.92
N ALA A 135 11.00 6.10 -14.06
CA ALA A 135 10.61 7.42 -13.56
C ALA A 135 11.70 8.09 -12.71
N ILE A 136 12.51 7.31 -11.98
CA ILE A 136 13.68 7.80 -11.23
C ILE A 136 14.79 8.27 -12.18
N GLY A 137 14.90 7.66 -13.36
CA GLY A 137 15.89 8.03 -14.37
C GLY A 137 17.33 7.59 -14.05
N LEU A 138 17.49 6.64 -13.13
CA LEU A 138 18.80 6.06 -12.78
C LEU A 138 18.86 4.57 -13.18
N PRO A 139 20.04 4.04 -13.52
CA PRO A 139 20.22 2.61 -13.72
C PRO A 139 19.83 1.81 -12.47
N LYS A 140 19.20 0.64 -12.63
CA LYS A 140 18.77 -0.23 -11.52
C LYS A 140 19.90 -0.50 -10.52
N CYS A 141 21.15 -0.67 -10.98
CA CYS A 141 22.31 -0.90 -10.12
C CYS A 141 22.69 0.29 -9.20
N LYS A 142 22.06 1.46 -9.38
CA LYS A 142 22.24 2.65 -8.55
C LYS A 142 21.02 2.96 -7.67
N VAL A 143 20.01 2.11 -7.71
CA VAL A 143 18.75 2.28 -6.95
C VAL A 143 18.54 1.07 -6.07
N CYS A 144 18.31 1.28 -4.77
CA CYS A 144 17.93 0.20 -3.87
C CYS A 144 16.47 -0.18 -4.11
N THR A 145 16.23 -1.44 -4.44
CA THR A 145 14.87 -1.99 -4.66
C THR A 145 14.50 -3.09 -3.67
N HIS A 146 15.29 -3.25 -2.60
CA HIS A 146 15.15 -4.33 -1.62
C HIS A 146 13.72 -4.49 -1.10
N CYS A 147 13.04 -3.39 -0.76
CA CYS A 147 11.69 -3.46 -0.21
C CYS A 147 10.66 -4.08 -1.16
N PHE A 148 10.93 -4.08 -2.47
CA PHE A 148 10.02 -4.55 -3.50
C PHE A 148 10.35 -5.96 -3.99
N ASP A 149 11.64 -6.23 -4.30
CA ASP A 149 12.08 -7.48 -4.95
C ASP A 149 13.08 -8.30 -4.11
N GLY A 150 13.45 -7.84 -2.91
CA GLY A 150 14.40 -8.52 -2.03
C GLY A 150 15.85 -8.41 -2.48
N SER A 151 16.16 -7.70 -3.58
CA SER A 151 17.52 -7.53 -4.06
C SER A 151 18.36 -6.70 -3.08
N SER A 152 19.64 -7.09 -2.90
CA SER A 152 20.57 -6.32 -2.09
C SER A 152 21.43 -5.43 -3.00
N CYS A 153 21.62 -4.17 -2.58
CA CYS A 153 22.56 -3.24 -3.20
C CYS A 153 23.92 -3.21 -2.48
N PHE A 154 24.10 -4.06 -1.45
CA PHE A 154 25.25 -4.10 -0.56
C PHE A 154 25.85 -5.50 -0.49
#